data_7b28b28f0a79be643914bc6d3f2dc944
#
_entry.id   7b28b28f0a79be643914bc6d3f2dc944
#
_cell.length_a   1.000
_cell.length_b   1.000
_cell.length_c   1.000
_cell.angle_alpha   90.00
_cell.angle_beta   90.00
_cell.angle_gamma   90.00
#
_symmetry.space_group_name_H-M   'P 1'
#
loop_
_entity.id
_entity.type
_entity.pdbx_description
1 polymer ?
#
loop_
_entity_poly.entity_id
_entity_poly.type
_entity_poly.pdbx_seq_one_letter_code
_entity_poly.pdbx_strand_id
1 'polypeptide(L)'
;SAGSDVYKRQTYRINHPRHVMSSGMLPSFNVLGEELEPCSSDPLTGWFRDGCCNTDRNDRGLHTVCCQVTTPFLEFARQQGNDLITPAPRFNFPGLKPGDRWCVCAQTWQDAAEAGVACPVDLGATHEESLQIISLELLEQFAL
;
A
#
# COMPACT_ATOMS: atom_id res chain seq x y z
N SER A 1 20.01 0.82 3.10
CA SER A 1 18.77 0.05 2.98
C SER A 1 17.92 0.60 1.86
N ALA A 2 16.95 -0.19 1.43
CA ALA A 2 16.02 0.25 0.38
C ALA A 2 15.26 1.51 0.80
N GLY A 3 14.94 1.61 2.09
CA GLY A 3 14.27 2.79 2.61
C GLY A 3 15.10 4.06 2.44
N SER A 4 16.42 3.96 2.61
CA SER A 4 17.31 5.11 2.43
C SER A 4 17.29 5.59 0.98
N ASP A 5 17.27 4.68 0.03
CA ASP A 5 17.25 5.05 -1.38
C ASP A 5 15.91 5.70 -1.75
N VAL A 6 14.82 5.20 -1.16
CA VAL A 6 13.50 5.79 -1.37
C VAL A 6 13.48 7.23 -0.84
N TYR A 7 14.01 7.47 0.35
CA TYR A 7 14.06 8.81 0.91
C TYR A 7 14.94 9.76 0.09
N LYS A 8 16.03 9.25 -0.47
CA LYS A 8 16.86 10.08 -1.35
C LYS A 8 16.07 10.54 -2.56
N ARG A 9 15.23 9.67 -3.14
CA ARG A 9 14.40 10.07 -4.26
C ARG A 9 13.36 11.09 -3.85
N GLN A 10 12.77 10.95 -2.68
CA GLN A 10 11.82 11.94 -2.17
C GLN A 10 12.49 13.29 -1.99
N THR A 11 13.68 13.32 -1.41
CA THR A 11 14.44 14.55 -1.23
C THR A 11 14.71 15.21 -2.57
N TYR A 12 15.03 14.43 -3.57
CA TYR A 12 15.27 14.91 -4.91
C TYR A 12 14.04 15.65 -5.47
N ARG A 13 12.85 15.15 -5.18
CA ARG A 13 11.60 15.71 -5.70
C ARG A 13 11.07 16.88 -4.91
N ILE A 14 11.59 17.13 -3.72
CA ILE A 14 11.19 18.26 -2.89
C ILE A 14 11.40 19.59 -3.60
N ASN A 15 12.19 19.62 -4.65
CA ASN A 15 12.39 20.82 -5.44
C ASN A 15 11.14 21.30 -6.19
N HIS A 16 10.07 20.52 -6.17
CA HIS A 16 8.80 20.91 -6.77
C HIS A 16 7.93 21.63 -5.73
N PRO A 17 7.77 22.94 -5.82
CA PRO A 17 7.07 23.70 -4.76
C PRO A 17 5.65 23.21 -4.46
N ARG A 18 4.94 22.73 -5.48
CA ARG A 18 3.58 22.26 -5.29
C ARG A 18 3.48 21.02 -4.38
N HIS A 19 4.59 20.35 -4.13
CA HIS A 19 4.62 19.17 -3.25
C HIS A 19 4.81 19.52 -1.80
N VAL A 20 5.02 20.79 -1.50
CA VAL A 20 5.08 21.25 -0.11
C VAL A 20 3.65 21.44 0.36
N MET A 21 3.22 20.60 1.28
CA MET A 21 1.85 20.63 1.76
C MET A 21 1.61 21.81 2.66
N SER A 22 0.37 22.33 2.66
CA SER A 22 0.00 23.44 3.52
C SER A 22 0.17 23.12 5.00
N SER A 23 0.14 21.84 5.36
CA SER A 23 0.39 21.38 6.72
C SER A 23 1.88 21.32 7.07
N GLY A 24 2.76 21.61 6.13
CA GLY A 24 4.21 21.48 6.30
C GLY A 24 4.72 20.07 6.10
N MET A 25 3.88 19.13 5.76
CA MET A 25 4.29 17.75 5.52
C MET A 25 4.84 17.59 4.10
N LEU A 26 5.86 16.74 3.97
CA LEU A 26 6.39 16.40 2.66
C LEU A 26 5.43 15.47 1.94
N PRO A 27 5.35 15.57 0.60
CA PRO A 27 4.52 14.64 -0.17
C PRO A 27 5.11 13.25 -0.16
N SER A 28 4.23 12.26 -0.37
CA SER A 28 4.63 10.88 -0.55
C SER A 28 4.58 10.52 -2.02
N PHE A 29 5.38 9.54 -2.42
CA PHE A 29 5.48 9.14 -3.83
C PHE A 29 5.14 7.66 -3.99
N ASN A 30 4.60 7.34 -5.16
CA ASN A 30 4.23 5.98 -5.52
C ASN A 30 5.42 5.26 -6.17
N VAL A 31 5.20 3.98 -6.48
CA VAL A 31 6.24 3.13 -7.08
C VAL A 31 6.64 3.57 -8.48
N LEU A 32 5.85 4.42 -9.12
CA LEU A 32 6.16 4.98 -10.44
C LEU A 32 6.99 6.24 -10.34
N GLY A 33 7.28 6.70 -9.13
CA GLY A 33 8.05 7.92 -8.93
C GLY A 33 7.23 9.19 -9.02
N GLU A 34 5.92 9.08 -8.99
CA GLU A 34 4.99 10.22 -9.04
C GLU A 34 4.35 10.41 -7.68
N GLU A 35 3.59 11.48 -7.51
CA GLU A 35 2.91 11.74 -6.25
C GLU A 35 1.89 10.64 -5.94
N LEU A 36 1.86 10.19 -4.69
CA LEU A 36 0.99 9.10 -4.26
C LEU A 36 -0.48 9.49 -4.40
N GLU A 37 -1.26 8.65 -5.08
CA GLU A 37 -2.68 8.84 -5.26
C GLU A 37 -3.47 8.13 -4.16
N PRO A 38 -4.71 8.55 -3.88
CA PRO A 38 -5.56 7.85 -2.92
C PRO A 38 -5.87 6.43 -3.38
N CYS A 39 -5.96 5.52 -2.41
CA CYS A 39 -6.29 4.11 -2.67
C CYS A 39 -7.79 3.86 -2.53
N SER A 40 -8.38 4.19 -1.40
CA SER A 40 -9.80 3.98 -1.18
C SER A 40 -10.32 4.84 -0.03
N SER A 41 -11.50 5.42 -0.22
CA SER A 41 -12.21 6.12 0.83
C SER A 41 -13.40 5.31 1.36
N ASP A 42 -13.80 4.25 0.67
CA ASP A 42 -14.91 3.37 1.05
C ASP A 42 -14.65 1.94 0.56
N PRO A 43 -14.10 1.08 1.39
CA PRO A 43 -13.71 1.29 2.79
C PRO A 43 -12.54 2.27 2.93
N LEU A 44 -12.55 3.04 4.00
CA LEU A 44 -11.48 3.99 4.27
C LEU A 44 -10.24 3.21 4.72
N THR A 45 -9.19 3.32 3.94
CA THR A 45 -7.99 2.51 4.11
C THR A 45 -6.79 3.34 4.54
N GLY A 46 -5.67 2.65 4.74
CA GLY A 46 -4.38 3.23 5.05
C GLY A 46 -4.00 3.08 6.50
N TRP A 47 -2.70 3.06 6.75
CA TRP A 47 -2.16 3.03 8.11
C TRP A 47 -2.72 4.20 8.94
N PHE A 48 -2.85 5.37 8.31
CA PHE A 48 -3.38 6.56 8.95
C PHE A 48 -4.89 6.73 8.77
N ARG A 49 -5.55 5.82 8.07
CA ARG A 49 -6.99 5.92 7.76
C ARG A 49 -7.33 7.23 7.07
N ASP A 50 -6.51 7.65 6.14
CA ASP A 50 -6.71 8.84 5.32
C ASP A 50 -7.03 8.51 3.86
N GLY A 51 -7.18 7.25 3.54
CA GLY A 51 -7.48 6.78 2.18
C GLY A 51 -6.25 6.51 1.34
N CYS A 52 -5.06 6.82 1.82
CA CYS A 52 -3.81 6.65 1.09
C CYS A 52 -2.91 5.62 1.76
N CYS A 53 -2.12 4.92 0.96
CA CYS A 53 -1.21 3.90 1.46
C CYS A 53 0.11 4.53 1.94
N ASN A 54 -0.01 5.56 2.77
CA ASN A 54 1.13 6.19 3.42
C ASN A 54 1.67 5.32 4.56
N THR A 55 2.91 5.56 4.93
CA THR A 55 3.55 4.78 5.96
C THR A 55 4.54 5.64 6.76
N ASP A 56 4.94 5.14 7.91
CA ASP A 56 6.02 5.72 8.69
C ASP A 56 6.77 4.59 9.39
N ARG A 57 7.77 4.94 10.23
CA ARG A 57 8.59 3.93 10.90
C ARG A 57 7.82 3.05 11.87
N ASN A 58 6.64 3.46 12.30
CA ASN A 58 5.81 2.67 13.21
C ASN A 58 4.99 1.62 12.48
N ASP A 59 4.85 1.77 11.17
CA ASP A 59 4.13 0.82 10.32
C ASP A 59 5.08 -0.30 9.90
N ARG A 60 5.33 -1.22 10.81
CA ARG A 60 6.29 -2.30 10.56
C ARG A 60 5.83 -3.26 9.49
N GLY A 61 4.53 -3.38 9.30
CA GLY A 61 3.98 -4.24 8.24
C GLY A 61 4.05 -3.63 6.86
N LEU A 62 4.42 -2.35 6.75
CA LEU A 62 4.44 -1.62 5.49
C LEU A 62 3.13 -1.82 4.73
N HIS A 63 2.05 -1.22 5.26
CA HIS A 63 0.72 -1.30 4.63
C HIS A 63 0.67 -0.35 3.45
N THR A 64 1.44 -0.65 2.41
CA THR A 64 1.79 0.27 1.35
C THR A 64 1.31 -0.15 -0.03
N VAL A 65 0.76 -1.35 -0.18
CA VAL A 65 0.32 -1.85 -1.49
C VAL A 65 -1.18 -1.64 -1.63
N CYS A 66 -1.57 -0.75 -2.53
CA CYS A 66 -2.99 -0.56 -2.85
C CYS A 66 -3.41 -1.64 -3.83
N CYS A 67 -4.24 -2.57 -3.37
CA CYS A 67 -4.70 -3.64 -4.25
C CYS A 67 -6.22 -3.79 -4.18
N GLN A 68 -6.76 -4.35 -5.26
CA GLN A 68 -8.17 -4.71 -5.33
C GLN A 68 -8.28 -6.17 -4.91
N VAL A 69 -8.78 -6.40 -3.69
CA VAL A 69 -8.73 -7.73 -3.09
C VAL A 69 -9.64 -8.72 -3.82
N THR A 70 -9.20 -9.97 -3.82
CA THR A 70 -9.91 -11.09 -4.44
C THR A 70 -10.16 -12.14 -3.39
N THR A 71 -11.12 -13.03 -3.65
CA THR A 71 -11.41 -14.13 -2.74
C THR A 71 -10.17 -14.98 -2.45
N PRO A 72 -9.39 -15.42 -3.45
CA PRO A 72 -8.18 -16.21 -3.15
C PRO A 72 -7.17 -15.47 -2.29
N PHE A 73 -6.97 -14.16 -2.55
CA PHE A 73 -6.05 -13.37 -1.73
C PHE A 73 -6.53 -13.26 -0.29
N LEU A 74 -7.82 -12.96 -0.10
CA LEU A 74 -8.39 -12.81 1.25
C LEU A 74 -8.28 -14.09 2.05
N GLU A 75 -8.56 -15.23 1.42
CA GLU A 75 -8.43 -16.54 2.08
C GLU A 75 -6.99 -16.85 2.43
N PHE A 76 -6.06 -16.56 1.52
CA PHE A 76 -4.63 -16.76 1.76
C PHE A 76 -4.18 -15.91 2.96
N ALA A 77 -4.52 -14.62 2.95
CA ALA A 77 -4.13 -13.71 4.04
C ALA A 77 -4.64 -14.20 5.38
N ARG A 78 -5.91 -14.66 5.41
CA ARG A 78 -6.48 -15.18 6.64
C ARG A 78 -5.72 -16.40 7.14
N GLN A 79 -5.35 -17.31 6.26
CA GLN A 79 -4.58 -18.51 6.60
C GLN A 79 -3.22 -18.18 7.16
N GLN A 80 -2.64 -17.05 6.70
CA GLN A 80 -1.34 -16.59 7.17
C GLN A 80 -1.43 -15.78 8.47
N GLY A 81 -2.61 -15.68 9.06
CA GLY A 81 -2.80 -14.95 10.30
C GLY A 81 -3.17 -13.49 10.12
N ASN A 82 -3.35 -13.03 8.89
CA ASN A 82 -3.77 -11.66 8.58
C ASN A 82 -5.21 -11.69 8.08
N ASP A 83 -6.15 -11.70 9.03
CA ASP A 83 -7.58 -11.81 8.71
C ASP A 83 -8.12 -10.46 8.25
N LEU A 84 -8.31 -10.30 6.96
CA LEU A 84 -8.88 -9.10 6.36
C LEU A 84 -10.39 -9.24 6.10
N ILE A 85 -10.98 -10.37 6.45
CA ILE A 85 -12.39 -10.66 6.18
C ILE A 85 -13.27 -10.30 7.38
N THR A 86 -12.83 -10.65 8.58
CA THR A 86 -13.64 -10.44 9.78
C THR A 86 -13.57 -8.98 10.23
N PRO A 87 -14.72 -8.32 10.43
CA PRO A 87 -14.71 -6.94 10.94
C PRO A 87 -14.01 -6.83 12.31
N ALA A 88 -13.31 -5.74 12.50
CA ALA A 88 -12.65 -5.42 13.76
C ALA A 88 -13.01 -3.98 14.14
N PRO A 89 -14.19 -3.77 14.74
CA PRO A 89 -14.72 -2.41 14.99
C PRO A 89 -13.80 -1.51 15.81
N ARG A 90 -13.07 -2.07 16.78
CA ARG A 90 -12.18 -1.24 17.60
C ARG A 90 -10.98 -0.68 16.84
N PHE A 91 -10.72 -1.18 15.64
CA PHE A 91 -9.70 -0.64 14.75
C PHE A 91 -10.32 0.09 13.56
N ASN A 92 -11.62 0.36 13.60
CA ASN A 92 -12.37 0.96 12.50
C ASN A 92 -12.22 0.17 11.20
N PHE A 93 -12.19 -1.15 11.32
CA PHE A 93 -12.04 -2.03 10.19
C PHE A 93 -13.35 -2.76 9.89
N PRO A 94 -13.99 -2.51 8.75
CA PRO A 94 -15.30 -3.09 8.43
C PRO A 94 -15.25 -4.51 7.89
N GLY A 95 -14.07 -5.07 7.65
CA GLY A 95 -13.92 -6.31 6.90
C GLY A 95 -13.99 -6.03 5.42
N LEU A 96 -13.27 -6.83 4.63
CA LEU A 96 -13.19 -6.62 3.19
C LEU A 96 -13.98 -7.67 2.44
N LYS A 97 -14.52 -7.26 1.29
CA LYS A 97 -15.19 -8.12 0.33
C LYS A 97 -14.40 -8.07 -0.98
N PRO A 98 -14.50 -9.14 -1.81
CA PRO A 98 -13.85 -9.10 -3.13
C PRO A 98 -14.25 -7.84 -3.90
N GLY A 99 -13.27 -7.18 -4.49
CA GLY A 99 -13.47 -5.94 -5.21
C GLY A 99 -13.14 -4.68 -4.41
N ASP A 100 -13.09 -4.78 -3.09
CA ASP A 100 -12.68 -3.64 -2.26
C ASP A 100 -11.21 -3.32 -2.49
N ARG A 101 -10.84 -2.04 -2.35
CA ARG A 101 -9.44 -1.64 -2.40
C ARG A 101 -8.93 -1.40 -0.99
N TRP A 102 -7.71 -1.83 -0.75
CA TRP A 102 -7.13 -1.76 0.58
C TRP A 102 -5.61 -1.64 0.50
N CYS A 103 -5.04 -0.92 1.45
CA CYS A 103 -3.59 -0.83 1.60
C CYS A 103 -3.13 -2.06 2.39
N VAL A 104 -2.64 -3.06 1.68
CA VAL A 104 -2.25 -4.32 2.32
C VAL A 104 -0.77 -4.31 2.67
N CYS A 105 -0.41 -5.17 3.61
CA CYS A 105 0.96 -5.40 4.03
C CYS A 105 1.79 -5.89 2.84
N ALA A 106 2.93 -5.23 2.60
CA ALA A 106 3.77 -5.56 1.45
C ALA A 106 4.25 -7.01 1.47
N GLN A 107 4.64 -7.50 2.65
CA GLN A 107 5.11 -8.89 2.75
C GLN A 107 3.97 -9.87 2.48
N THR A 108 2.78 -9.59 2.98
CA THR A 108 1.62 -10.47 2.72
C THR A 108 1.33 -10.53 1.22
N TRP A 109 1.41 -9.39 0.52
CA TRP A 109 1.20 -9.38 -0.92
C TRP A 109 2.29 -10.17 -1.65
N GLN A 110 3.55 -9.99 -1.24
CA GLN A 110 4.68 -10.74 -1.82
C GLN A 110 4.49 -12.24 -1.63
N ASP A 111 4.12 -12.66 -0.43
CA ASP A 111 3.88 -14.07 -0.13
C ASP A 111 2.73 -14.62 -0.97
N ALA A 112 1.69 -13.82 -1.16
CA ALA A 112 0.56 -14.20 -2.01
C ALA A 112 0.99 -14.36 -3.47
N ALA A 113 1.88 -13.50 -3.95
CA ALA A 113 2.39 -13.61 -5.31
C ALA A 113 3.17 -14.90 -5.49
N GLU A 114 3.98 -15.27 -4.50
CA GLU A 114 4.73 -16.52 -4.54
C GLU A 114 3.80 -17.73 -4.50
N ALA A 115 2.65 -17.59 -3.85
CA ALA A 115 1.64 -18.65 -3.78
C ALA A 115 0.67 -18.64 -4.95
N GLY A 116 0.82 -17.72 -5.89
CA GLY A 116 -0.05 -17.65 -7.07
C GLY A 116 -1.41 -17.03 -6.83
N VAL A 117 -1.59 -16.26 -5.74
CA VAL A 117 -2.89 -15.69 -5.36
C VAL A 117 -2.82 -14.18 -5.07
N ALA A 118 -1.80 -13.49 -5.60
CA ALA A 118 -1.73 -12.04 -5.44
C ALA A 118 -2.90 -11.36 -6.15
N CYS A 119 -3.34 -10.24 -5.56
CA CYS A 119 -4.43 -9.46 -6.14
C CYS A 119 -3.90 -8.30 -6.99
N PRO A 120 -4.74 -7.76 -7.90
CA PRO A 120 -4.34 -6.66 -8.76
C PRO A 120 -3.97 -5.40 -7.97
N VAL A 121 -3.03 -4.64 -8.49
CA VAL A 121 -2.41 -3.50 -7.80
C VAL A 121 -2.66 -2.20 -8.55
N ASP A 122 -3.04 -1.16 -7.81
CA ASP A 122 -3.06 0.21 -8.33
C ASP A 122 -1.68 0.82 -8.08
N LEU A 123 -0.85 0.87 -9.12
CA LEU A 123 0.53 1.34 -8.99
C LEU A 123 0.60 2.80 -8.55
N GLY A 124 -0.32 3.64 -9.05
CA GLY A 124 -0.35 5.06 -8.68
C GLY A 124 -0.66 5.30 -7.21
N ALA A 125 -1.32 4.35 -6.58
CA ALA A 125 -1.69 4.44 -5.17
C ALA A 125 -0.86 3.53 -4.27
N THR A 126 0.18 2.91 -4.80
CA THR A 126 1.09 2.04 -4.05
C THR A 126 2.34 2.82 -3.69
N HIS A 127 2.63 2.91 -2.40
CA HIS A 127 3.73 3.71 -1.89
C HIS A 127 5.08 3.14 -2.29
N GLU A 128 6.04 4.01 -2.59
CA GLU A 128 7.36 3.56 -3.06
C GLU A 128 8.13 2.73 -2.03
N GLU A 129 7.78 2.81 -0.74
CA GLU A 129 8.39 1.95 0.29
C GLU A 129 8.08 0.48 0.06
N SER A 130 7.06 0.15 -0.72
CA SER A 130 6.78 -1.24 -1.11
C SER A 130 7.98 -1.88 -1.81
N LEU A 131 8.81 -1.07 -2.45
CA LEU A 131 9.97 -1.56 -3.21
C LEU A 131 11.07 -2.12 -2.31
N GLN A 132 10.98 -1.94 -1.00
CA GLN A 132 11.87 -2.62 -0.07
C GLN A 132 11.62 -4.13 -0.03
N ILE A 133 10.40 -4.55 -0.34
CA ILE A 133 9.95 -5.94 -0.24
C ILE A 133 9.68 -6.54 -1.62
N ILE A 134 9.08 -5.75 -2.53
CA ILE A 134 8.54 -6.25 -3.79
C ILE A 134 9.25 -5.54 -4.94
N SER A 135 9.64 -6.28 -5.98
CA SER A 135 10.23 -5.64 -7.17
C SER A 135 9.15 -4.91 -7.96
N LEU A 136 9.55 -3.81 -8.59
CA LEU A 136 8.62 -3.07 -9.45
C LEU A 136 8.11 -3.95 -10.59
N GLU A 137 8.98 -4.78 -11.14
CA GLU A 137 8.61 -5.69 -12.23
C GLU A 137 7.48 -6.62 -11.84
N LEU A 138 7.54 -7.16 -10.62
CA LEU A 138 6.47 -8.03 -10.13
C LEU A 138 5.17 -7.25 -9.94
N LEU A 139 5.24 -6.06 -9.36
CA LEU A 139 4.05 -5.22 -9.20
C LEU A 139 3.42 -4.90 -10.55
N GLU A 140 4.25 -4.60 -11.56
CA GLU A 140 3.74 -4.27 -12.89
C GLU A 140 2.99 -5.44 -13.54
N GLN A 141 3.37 -6.66 -13.23
CA GLN A 141 2.66 -7.84 -13.75
C GLN A 141 1.22 -7.91 -13.24
N PHE A 142 0.93 -7.29 -12.11
CA PHE A 142 -0.40 -7.30 -11.50
C PHE A 142 -1.09 -5.93 -11.58
N ALA A 143 -0.57 -5.02 -12.38
CA ALA A 143 -1.12 -3.67 -12.49
C ALA A 143 -2.57 -3.68 -13.00
N LEU A 144 -3.39 -2.87 -12.34
CA LEU A 144 -4.76 -2.61 -12.79
C LEU A 144 -4.78 -1.78 -14.07
#